data_33580296365e335708efc74a94769010
#
_entry.id   33580296365e335708efc74a94769010
#
_cell.length_a   1.000
_cell.length_b   1.000
_cell.length_c   1.000
_cell.angle_alpha   90.00
_cell.angle_beta   90.00
_cell.angle_gamma   90.00
#
_symmetry.space_group_name_H-M   'P 1'
#
loop_
_entity.id
_entity.type
_entity.pdbx_description
1 polymer ?
#
loop_
_entity_poly.entity_id
_entity_poly.type
_entity_poly.pdbx_seq_one_letter_code
_entity_poly.pdbx_strand_id
1 'polypeptide(L)'
;AKKKHVTSILYLSSSEIYGDPEIVPTPESYLGRVSCTGPRACYDESKRLAETISLLYFQQYGTPVKIARPFNVFGPFLNLDDGRMIPDFMKNAIIKNEIIIHSDGTPTRSFCYVSDAIRGFFRLLFSNHNGIICNIGNDEEISVKHVAEMIQNMVDKHVEIKLVQSSEINYTTDNPKRRCPDLTIIKKSVGYVPEVTFSQGLKRVYDWYIGNLK
;
A
#
# COMPACT_ATOMS: atom_id res chain seq x y z
N ALA A 1 -18.42 19.46 1.06
CA ALA A 1 -17.76 19.85 2.31
C ALA A 1 -18.01 21.31 2.64
N LYS A 2 -17.51 22.28 1.86
CA LYS A 2 -17.65 23.72 2.14
C LYS A 2 -19.10 24.14 2.43
N LYS A 3 -20.06 23.80 1.54
CA LYS A 3 -21.49 24.16 1.70
C LYS A 3 -22.20 23.49 2.89
N LYS A 4 -21.64 22.41 3.42
CA LYS A 4 -22.25 21.62 4.52
C LYS A 4 -21.51 21.75 5.84
N HIS A 5 -20.53 22.68 5.94
CA HIS A 5 -19.73 22.93 7.15
C HIS A 5 -19.19 21.65 7.80
N VAL A 6 -18.63 20.76 6.97
CA VAL A 6 -18.05 19.51 7.44
C VAL A 6 -16.85 19.81 8.34
N THR A 7 -16.78 19.17 9.50
CA THR A 7 -15.76 19.44 10.52
C THR A 7 -14.41 18.79 10.23
N SER A 8 -14.39 17.75 9.41
CA SER A 8 -13.16 17.05 9.00
C SER A 8 -13.37 16.26 7.71
N ILE A 9 -12.33 16.19 6.88
CA ILE A 9 -12.29 15.40 5.64
C ILE A 9 -10.96 14.69 5.59
N LEU A 10 -10.98 13.40 5.31
CA LEU A 10 -9.80 12.62 4.95
C LEU A 10 -9.88 12.23 3.47
N TYR A 11 -8.93 12.70 2.69
CA TYR A 11 -8.73 12.23 1.32
C TYR A 11 -7.74 11.05 1.33
N LEU A 12 -8.16 9.90 0.80
CA LEU A 12 -7.29 8.75 0.62
C LEU A 12 -6.62 8.82 -0.76
N SER A 13 -5.38 9.28 -0.75
CA SER A 13 -4.47 9.25 -1.89
C SER A 13 -3.83 7.86 -2.04
N SER A 14 -2.59 7.77 -2.50
CA SER A 14 -1.87 6.52 -2.69
C SER A 14 -0.37 6.74 -2.67
N SER A 15 0.41 5.73 -2.30
CA SER A 15 1.86 5.70 -2.52
C SER A 15 2.26 5.64 -4.00
N GLU A 16 1.32 5.29 -4.89
CA GLU A 16 1.57 5.23 -6.33
C GLU A 16 1.94 6.60 -6.93
N ILE A 17 1.51 7.70 -6.30
CA ILE A 17 1.91 9.07 -6.72
C ILE A 17 3.41 9.32 -6.70
N TYR A 18 4.17 8.49 -6.00
CA TYR A 18 5.64 8.55 -5.93
C TYR A 18 6.33 7.87 -7.11
N GLY A 19 5.64 6.97 -7.81
CA GLY A 19 6.23 6.16 -8.88
C GLY A 19 7.33 5.24 -8.37
N ASP A 20 8.49 5.23 -9.06
CA ASP A 20 9.71 4.54 -8.61
C ASP A 20 10.62 5.53 -7.86
N PRO A 21 10.56 5.58 -6.52
CA PRO A 21 11.24 6.61 -5.75
C PRO A 21 12.75 6.39 -5.66
N GLU A 22 13.51 7.46 -5.84
CA GLU A 22 14.98 7.45 -5.64
C GLU A 22 15.36 7.53 -4.16
N ILE A 23 14.43 8.02 -3.32
CA ILE A 23 14.64 8.16 -1.87
C ILE A 23 13.72 7.17 -1.15
N VAL A 24 14.33 6.23 -0.43
CA VAL A 24 13.62 5.21 0.35
C VAL A 24 14.31 5.04 1.71
N PRO A 25 13.61 5.19 2.84
CA PRO A 25 12.16 5.44 2.98
C PRO A 25 11.71 6.76 2.33
N THR A 26 10.54 6.74 1.66
CA THR A 26 10.06 7.87 0.86
C THR A 26 9.31 8.87 1.72
N PRO A 27 9.82 10.12 1.87
CA PRO A 27 9.13 11.16 2.64
C PRO A 27 8.01 11.82 1.81
N GLU A 28 7.07 12.47 2.50
CA GLU A 28 5.96 13.18 1.86
C GLU A 28 6.40 14.35 0.98
N SER A 29 7.60 14.89 1.21
CA SER A 29 8.22 15.95 0.40
C SER A 29 8.75 15.47 -0.95
N TYR A 30 8.87 14.14 -1.17
CA TYR A 30 9.30 13.62 -2.45
C TYR A 30 8.25 13.87 -3.53
N LEU A 31 8.67 14.51 -4.64
CA LEU A 31 7.73 15.00 -5.67
C LEU A 31 7.11 13.88 -6.54
N GLY A 32 7.75 12.71 -6.57
CA GLY A 32 7.30 11.58 -7.37
C GLY A 32 7.87 11.58 -8.80
N ARG A 33 8.00 10.37 -9.35
CA ARG A 33 8.43 10.09 -10.74
C ARG A 33 7.40 9.19 -11.39
N VAL A 34 6.31 9.78 -11.87
CA VAL A 34 5.24 9.07 -12.56
C VAL A 34 5.19 9.51 -14.02
N SER A 35 4.81 8.59 -14.90
CA SER A 35 4.59 8.89 -16.31
C SER A 35 3.15 9.33 -16.52
N CYS A 36 2.95 10.51 -17.13
CA CYS A 36 1.59 10.97 -17.48
C CYS A 36 0.98 10.24 -18.68
N THR A 37 1.74 9.35 -19.34
CA THR A 37 1.29 8.54 -20.50
C THR A 37 1.51 7.04 -20.30
N GLY A 38 1.99 6.62 -19.12
CA GLY A 38 2.18 5.20 -18.78
C GLY A 38 0.86 4.45 -18.56
N PRO A 39 0.90 3.12 -18.45
CA PRO A 39 -0.30 2.28 -18.30
C PRO A 39 -1.08 2.57 -17.02
N ARG A 40 -0.44 3.12 -16.00
CA ARG A 40 -1.05 3.51 -14.71
C ARG A 40 -1.37 4.98 -14.59
N ALA A 41 -1.06 5.79 -15.63
CA ALA A 41 -1.16 7.25 -15.58
C ALA A 41 -2.54 7.77 -15.13
N CYS A 42 -3.63 7.15 -15.58
CA CYS A 42 -4.97 7.58 -15.20
C CYS A 42 -5.21 7.47 -13.67
N TYR A 43 -4.66 6.46 -13.02
CA TYR A 43 -4.75 6.31 -11.56
C TYR A 43 -3.84 7.30 -10.85
N ASP A 44 -2.56 7.31 -11.19
CA ASP A 44 -1.54 8.09 -10.51
C ASP A 44 -1.82 9.59 -10.62
N GLU A 45 -2.10 10.07 -11.82
CA GLU A 45 -2.41 11.49 -12.06
C GLU A 45 -3.76 11.90 -11.46
N SER A 46 -4.76 11.01 -11.42
CA SER A 46 -6.03 11.31 -10.73
C SER A 46 -5.84 11.52 -9.23
N LYS A 47 -4.96 10.71 -8.59
CA LYS A 47 -4.63 10.87 -7.17
C LYS A 47 -3.85 12.16 -6.92
N ARG A 48 -2.86 12.49 -7.76
CA ARG A 48 -2.09 13.74 -7.69
C ARG A 48 -2.97 14.97 -7.85
N LEU A 49 -3.84 14.99 -8.87
CA LEU A 49 -4.79 16.07 -9.11
C LEU A 49 -5.72 16.28 -7.91
N ALA A 50 -6.24 15.20 -7.33
CA ALA A 50 -7.15 15.30 -6.20
C ALA A 50 -6.45 15.81 -4.91
N GLU A 51 -5.16 15.49 -4.68
CA GLU A 51 -4.36 16.12 -3.62
C GLU A 51 -4.24 17.63 -3.86
N THR A 52 -3.89 18.05 -5.09
CA THR A 52 -3.77 19.45 -5.47
C THR A 52 -5.08 20.20 -5.22
N ILE A 53 -6.20 19.67 -5.69
CA ILE A 53 -7.52 20.28 -5.47
C ILE A 53 -7.84 20.37 -3.97
N SER A 54 -7.57 19.31 -3.21
CA SER A 54 -7.83 19.27 -1.77
C SER A 54 -7.06 20.36 -1.02
N LEU A 55 -5.77 20.53 -1.33
CA LEU A 55 -4.93 21.57 -0.72
C LEU A 55 -5.34 22.98 -1.15
N LEU A 56 -5.73 23.20 -2.41
CA LEU A 56 -6.25 24.47 -2.87
C LEU A 56 -7.53 24.86 -2.13
N TYR A 57 -8.45 23.92 -1.89
CA TYR A 57 -9.65 24.16 -1.07
C TYR A 57 -9.32 24.46 0.39
N PHE A 58 -8.30 23.84 0.96
CA PHE A 58 -7.81 24.20 2.29
C PHE A 58 -7.25 25.62 2.31
N GLN A 59 -6.35 25.95 1.36
CA GLN A 59 -5.69 27.26 1.31
C GLN A 59 -6.67 28.42 1.06
N GLN A 60 -7.61 28.23 0.13
CA GLN A 60 -8.54 29.32 -0.26
C GLN A 60 -9.73 29.45 0.68
N TYR A 61 -10.20 28.37 1.29
CA TYR A 61 -11.47 28.35 2.00
C TYR A 61 -11.39 27.78 3.42
N GLY A 62 -10.21 27.43 3.90
CA GLY A 62 -10.06 26.79 5.21
C GLY A 62 -10.75 25.44 5.32
N THR A 63 -11.02 24.74 4.20
CA THR A 63 -11.68 23.43 4.20
C THR A 63 -10.84 22.44 5.01
N PRO A 64 -11.39 21.76 6.06
CA PRO A 64 -10.62 20.98 7.01
C PRO A 64 -10.19 19.62 6.44
N VAL A 65 -9.37 19.62 5.38
CA VAL A 65 -8.91 18.42 4.69
C VAL A 65 -7.58 17.92 5.26
N LYS A 66 -7.42 16.61 5.31
CA LYS A 66 -6.19 15.87 5.54
C LYS A 66 -6.00 14.88 4.41
N ILE A 67 -4.77 14.57 4.07
CA ILE A 67 -4.43 13.67 2.98
C ILE A 67 -3.63 12.51 3.55
N ALA A 68 -4.10 11.29 3.31
CA ALA A 68 -3.38 10.07 3.62
C ALA A 68 -2.86 9.41 2.34
N ARG A 69 -1.60 9.01 2.34
CA ARG A 69 -0.94 8.23 1.27
C ARG A 69 -0.68 6.81 1.78
N PRO A 70 -1.64 5.88 1.64
CA PRO A 70 -1.45 4.50 2.10
C PRO A 70 -0.43 3.75 1.25
N PHE A 71 0.39 2.92 1.93
CA PHE A 71 1.36 2.00 1.34
C PHE A 71 0.92 0.55 1.52
N ASN A 72 0.69 -0.17 0.43
CA ASN A 72 0.43 -1.61 0.33
C ASN A 72 -0.39 -2.17 1.51
N VAL A 73 -1.60 -1.66 1.69
CA VAL A 73 -2.51 -2.17 2.73
C VAL A 73 -2.98 -3.57 2.34
N PHE A 74 -2.89 -4.51 3.29
CA PHE A 74 -3.35 -5.88 3.12
C PHE A 74 -4.16 -6.36 4.33
N GLY A 75 -4.99 -7.37 4.13
CA GLY A 75 -5.83 -7.94 5.18
C GLY A 75 -6.80 -8.97 4.62
N PRO A 76 -7.66 -9.57 5.47
CA PRO A 76 -8.77 -10.40 5.03
C PRO A 76 -9.70 -9.66 4.05
N PHE A 77 -10.57 -10.40 3.36
CA PHE A 77 -11.55 -9.90 2.38
C PHE A 77 -10.96 -9.33 1.07
N LEU A 78 -9.66 -9.40 0.85
CA LEU A 78 -9.11 -9.11 -0.46
C LEU A 78 -9.58 -10.19 -1.46
N ASN A 79 -10.08 -9.75 -2.61
CA ASN A 79 -10.42 -10.69 -3.68
C ASN A 79 -9.15 -11.40 -4.17
N LEU A 80 -9.18 -12.73 -4.23
CA LEU A 80 -8.07 -13.54 -4.72
C LEU A 80 -7.76 -13.29 -6.21
N ASP A 81 -8.71 -12.70 -6.95
CA ASP A 81 -8.58 -12.42 -8.38
C ASP A 81 -8.26 -10.94 -8.67
N ASP A 82 -7.89 -10.14 -7.66
CA ASP A 82 -7.62 -8.72 -7.86
C ASP A 82 -6.22 -8.39 -8.42
N GLY A 83 -5.40 -9.43 -8.63
CA GLY A 83 -4.05 -9.31 -9.22
C GLY A 83 -2.98 -8.73 -8.31
N ARG A 84 -3.29 -8.44 -7.01
CA ARG A 84 -2.28 -8.01 -6.04
C ARG A 84 -1.46 -9.19 -5.53
N MET A 85 -0.21 -8.92 -5.20
CA MET A 85 0.79 -9.96 -4.88
C MET A 85 0.37 -10.91 -3.76
N ILE A 86 -0.08 -10.41 -2.60
CA ILE A 86 -0.44 -11.29 -1.47
C ILE A 86 -1.64 -12.18 -1.80
N PRO A 87 -2.78 -11.67 -2.30
CA PRO A 87 -3.88 -12.52 -2.74
C PRO A 87 -3.48 -13.53 -3.82
N ASP A 88 -2.69 -13.11 -4.81
CA ASP A 88 -2.25 -14.00 -5.91
C ASP A 88 -1.36 -15.14 -5.39
N PHE A 89 -0.36 -14.82 -4.57
CA PHE A 89 0.52 -15.83 -3.95
C PHE A 89 -0.27 -16.79 -3.06
N MET A 90 -1.21 -16.29 -2.24
CA MET A 90 -2.09 -17.12 -1.40
C MET A 90 -2.96 -18.05 -2.24
N LYS A 91 -3.63 -17.51 -3.28
CA LYS A 91 -4.46 -18.29 -4.18
C LYS A 91 -3.68 -19.43 -4.86
N ASN A 92 -2.54 -19.07 -5.46
CA ASN A 92 -1.74 -20.05 -6.20
C ASN A 92 -1.12 -21.08 -5.26
N ALA A 93 -0.65 -20.71 -4.07
CA ALA A 93 -0.15 -21.65 -3.07
C ALA A 93 -1.24 -22.64 -2.61
N ILE A 94 -2.45 -22.13 -2.29
CA ILE A 94 -3.54 -22.94 -1.75
C ILE A 94 -4.17 -23.82 -2.82
N ILE A 95 -4.39 -23.32 -4.03
CA ILE A 95 -5.16 -24.00 -5.09
C ILE A 95 -4.25 -24.80 -6.03
N LYS A 96 -3.12 -24.18 -6.47
CA LYS A 96 -2.26 -24.74 -7.51
C LYS A 96 -0.98 -25.40 -7.00
N ASN A 97 -0.66 -25.27 -5.70
CA ASN A 97 0.59 -25.72 -5.08
C ASN A 97 1.85 -25.08 -5.71
N GLU A 98 1.73 -23.87 -6.22
CA GLU A 98 2.84 -23.11 -6.78
C GLU A 98 2.72 -21.61 -6.45
N ILE A 99 3.83 -20.91 -6.42
CA ILE A 99 3.91 -19.46 -6.36
C ILE A 99 4.80 -18.98 -7.50
N ILE A 100 4.30 -18.11 -8.36
CA ILE A 100 5.05 -17.55 -9.48
C ILE A 100 5.48 -16.14 -9.14
N ILE A 101 6.80 -15.89 -9.13
CA ILE A 101 7.40 -14.57 -8.94
C ILE A 101 7.85 -14.06 -10.30
N HIS A 102 7.22 -12.98 -10.79
CA HIS A 102 7.53 -12.36 -12.08
C HIS A 102 8.74 -11.41 -12.02
N SER A 103 9.80 -11.79 -11.31
CA SER A 103 11.07 -11.09 -11.17
C SER A 103 12.13 -12.04 -10.60
N ASP A 104 13.30 -11.52 -10.28
CA ASP A 104 14.34 -12.25 -9.53
C ASP A 104 14.02 -12.40 -8.02
N GLY A 105 12.91 -11.84 -7.56
CA GLY A 105 12.47 -11.87 -6.17
C GLY A 105 13.15 -10.86 -5.24
N THR A 106 14.11 -10.08 -5.74
CA THR A 106 14.85 -9.08 -4.93
C THR A 106 14.08 -7.78 -4.64
N PRO A 107 13.11 -7.32 -5.45
CA PRO A 107 12.36 -6.12 -5.12
C PRO A 107 11.73 -6.21 -3.72
N THR A 108 11.75 -5.07 -2.99
CA THR A 108 11.22 -5.00 -1.64
C THR A 108 9.95 -4.16 -1.57
N ARG A 109 9.08 -4.53 -0.64
CA ARG A 109 7.85 -3.79 -0.30
C ARG A 109 7.72 -3.70 1.20
N SER A 110 7.06 -2.66 1.67
CA SER A 110 6.50 -2.64 3.01
C SER A 110 5.00 -2.90 2.94
N PHE A 111 4.49 -3.65 3.91
CA PHE A 111 3.08 -4.02 3.96
C PHE A 111 2.45 -3.56 5.26
N CYS A 112 1.34 -2.85 5.17
CA CYS A 112 0.57 -2.38 6.31
C CYS A 112 -0.67 -3.25 6.51
N TYR A 113 -0.80 -3.85 7.69
CA TYR A 113 -2.02 -4.59 7.99
C TYR A 113 -3.22 -3.66 8.10
N VAL A 114 -4.37 -4.10 7.61
CA VAL A 114 -5.56 -3.26 7.44
C VAL A 114 -6.02 -2.56 8.73
N SER A 115 -5.91 -3.21 9.90
CA SER A 115 -6.29 -2.57 11.17
C SER A 115 -5.37 -1.40 11.52
N ASP A 116 -4.09 -1.48 11.19
CA ASP A 116 -3.14 -0.39 11.42
C ASP A 116 -3.42 0.78 10.47
N ALA A 117 -3.68 0.49 9.19
CA ALA A 117 -4.07 1.51 8.23
C ALA A 117 -5.33 2.26 8.67
N ILE A 118 -6.39 1.52 9.07
CA ILE A 118 -7.65 2.10 9.55
C ILE A 118 -7.40 2.96 10.79
N ARG A 119 -6.60 2.49 11.74
CA ARG A 119 -6.24 3.26 12.94
C ARG A 119 -5.53 4.57 12.57
N GLY A 120 -4.59 4.51 11.62
CA GLY A 120 -3.91 5.70 11.08
C GLY A 120 -4.88 6.67 10.41
N PHE A 121 -5.83 6.17 9.61
CA PHE A 121 -6.85 6.99 8.96
C PHE A 121 -7.74 7.70 9.98
N PHE A 122 -8.21 7.01 11.01
CA PHE A 122 -9.05 7.63 12.04
C PHE A 122 -8.27 8.62 12.91
N ARG A 123 -7.03 8.30 13.31
CA ARG A 123 -6.18 9.25 14.04
C ARG A 123 -5.98 10.54 13.25
N LEU A 124 -5.73 10.43 11.94
CA LEU A 124 -5.56 11.57 11.06
C LEU A 124 -6.88 12.33 10.86
N LEU A 125 -7.99 11.62 10.57
CA LEU A 125 -9.31 12.21 10.38
C LEU A 125 -9.76 13.04 11.58
N PHE A 126 -9.57 12.53 12.80
CA PHE A 126 -10.00 13.22 14.03
C PHE A 126 -8.96 14.18 14.61
N SER A 127 -7.81 14.35 13.96
CA SER A 127 -6.80 15.32 14.38
C SER A 127 -7.20 16.76 14.00
N ASN A 128 -6.53 17.73 14.63
CA ASN A 128 -6.68 19.14 14.29
C ASN A 128 -5.68 19.63 13.21
N HIS A 129 -4.90 18.72 12.60
CA HIS A 129 -3.88 19.03 11.62
C HIS A 129 -4.45 19.20 10.22
N ASN A 130 -5.24 20.26 9.98
CA ASN A 130 -5.81 20.53 8.66
C ASN A 130 -4.73 20.94 7.65
N GLY A 131 -4.87 20.47 6.40
CA GLY A 131 -3.90 20.70 5.33
C GLY A 131 -2.68 19.78 5.37
N ILE A 132 -2.60 18.85 6.35
CA ILE A 132 -1.48 17.91 6.45
C ILE A 132 -1.57 16.79 5.41
N ILE A 133 -0.40 16.35 4.94
CA ILE A 133 -0.22 15.15 4.13
C ILE A 133 0.59 14.16 4.95
N CYS A 134 0.16 12.90 5.02
CA CYS A 134 0.87 11.85 5.76
C CYS A 134 0.91 10.55 4.97
N ASN A 135 2.09 9.92 4.94
CA ASN A 135 2.21 8.52 4.62
C ASN A 135 1.58 7.66 5.71
N ILE A 136 0.88 6.59 5.30
CA ILE A 136 0.34 5.56 6.21
C ILE A 136 0.80 4.20 5.73
N GLY A 137 1.47 3.46 6.60
CA GLY A 137 2.07 2.20 6.23
C GLY A 137 2.81 1.54 7.39
N ASN A 138 3.68 0.62 7.04
CA ASN A 138 4.70 0.02 7.89
C ASN A 138 6.07 0.36 7.30
N ASP A 139 7.07 0.58 8.12
CA ASP A 139 8.45 0.89 7.72
C ASP A 139 9.37 -0.34 7.67
N GLU A 140 8.81 -1.54 7.85
CA GLU A 140 9.50 -2.82 7.65
C GLU A 140 9.48 -3.23 6.18
N GLU A 141 10.66 -3.29 5.54
CA GLU A 141 10.81 -3.78 4.17
C GLU A 141 11.00 -5.29 4.13
N ILE A 142 10.32 -5.94 3.19
CA ILE A 142 10.43 -7.38 2.96
C ILE A 142 10.55 -7.66 1.46
N SER A 143 11.43 -8.60 1.06
CA SER A 143 11.59 -8.97 -0.34
C SER A 143 10.42 -9.81 -0.85
N VAL A 144 10.12 -9.69 -2.13
CA VAL A 144 9.06 -10.49 -2.79
C VAL A 144 9.32 -12.00 -2.60
N LYS A 145 10.60 -12.41 -2.70
CA LYS A 145 10.99 -13.80 -2.46
C LYS A 145 10.67 -14.25 -1.04
N HIS A 146 11.01 -13.42 -0.04
CA HIS A 146 10.74 -13.79 1.36
C HIS A 146 9.24 -13.86 1.67
N VAL A 147 8.41 -13.00 1.06
CA VAL A 147 6.94 -13.13 1.15
C VAL A 147 6.46 -14.48 0.61
N ALA A 148 6.99 -14.91 -0.55
CA ALA A 148 6.64 -16.21 -1.12
C ALA A 148 7.07 -17.38 -0.22
N GLU A 149 8.27 -17.32 0.36
CA GLU A 149 8.79 -18.32 1.30
C GLU A 149 7.92 -18.40 2.58
N MET A 150 7.51 -17.26 3.11
CA MET A 150 6.61 -17.22 4.28
C MET A 150 5.26 -17.87 3.96
N ILE A 151 4.68 -17.61 2.79
CA ILE A 151 3.41 -18.21 2.38
C ILE A 151 3.59 -19.73 2.14
N GLN A 152 4.67 -20.13 1.46
CA GLN A 152 5.01 -21.54 1.25
C GLN A 152 5.04 -22.32 2.59
N ASN A 153 5.68 -21.74 3.62
CA ASN A 153 5.81 -22.37 4.94
C ASN A 153 4.50 -22.39 5.76
N MET A 154 3.46 -21.65 5.34
CA MET A 154 2.14 -21.65 6.01
C MET A 154 1.22 -22.73 5.48
N VAL A 155 1.47 -23.24 4.28
CA VAL A 155 0.61 -24.22 3.62
C VAL A 155 1.08 -25.65 3.97
N ASP A 156 0.18 -26.49 4.50
CA ASP A 156 0.48 -27.87 4.94
C ASP A 156 0.69 -28.85 3.77
N LYS A 157 1.27 -28.39 2.68
CA LYS A 157 1.58 -29.20 1.50
C LYS A 157 2.76 -28.60 0.73
N HIS A 158 3.38 -29.42 -0.12
CA HIS A 158 4.49 -28.92 -0.93
C HIS A 158 4.00 -27.86 -1.92
N VAL A 159 4.59 -26.67 -1.85
CA VAL A 159 4.35 -25.55 -2.78
C VAL A 159 5.67 -25.23 -3.48
N GLU A 160 5.66 -25.17 -4.81
CA GLU A 160 6.83 -24.82 -5.60
C GLU A 160 6.91 -23.30 -5.80
N ILE A 161 8.09 -22.70 -5.58
CA ILE A 161 8.34 -21.28 -5.92
C ILE A 161 9.09 -21.20 -7.24
N LYS A 162 8.48 -20.56 -8.24
CA LYS A 162 9.03 -20.37 -9.59
C LYS A 162 9.39 -18.91 -9.81
N LEU A 163 10.63 -18.66 -10.25
CA LEU A 163 11.07 -17.34 -10.71
C LEU A 163 10.89 -17.28 -12.23
N VAL A 164 10.09 -16.35 -12.72
CA VAL A 164 9.83 -16.17 -14.15
C VAL A 164 10.19 -14.74 -14.53
N GLN A 165 11.10 -14.57 -15.47
CA GLN A 165 11.33 -13.24 -16.02
C GLN A 165 10.11 -12.85 -16.86
N SER A 166 9.38 -11.82 -16.42
CA SER A 166 8.27 -11.31 -17.19
C SER A 166 8.77 -10.66 -18.47
N SER A 167 8.32 -11.16 -19.62
CA SER A 167 8.50 -10.53 -20.91
C SER A 167 7.52 -9.38 -21.16
N GLU A 168 6.57 -9.17 -20.27
CA GLU A 168 5.58 -8.10 -20.37
C GLU A 168 6.19 -6.76 -19.96
N ILE A 169 6.38 -5.88 -20.93
CA ILE A 169 6.88 -4.51 -20.74
C ILE A 169 6.07 -3.77 -19.67
N ASN A 170 4.75 -4.01 -19.58
CA ASN A 170 3.85 -3.36 -18.64
C ASN A 170 4.11 -3.75 -17.18
N TYR A 171 4.59 -4.98 -16.89
CA TYR A 171 4.87 -5.42 -15.53
C TYR A 171 6.14 -4.77 -14.95
N THR A 172 7.16 -4.56 -15.82
CA THR A 172 8.46 -4.02 -15.40
C THR A 172 8.50 -2.50 -15.36
N THR A 173 7.66 -1.82 -16.16
CA THR A 173 7.74 -0.38 -16.38
C THR A 173 7.23 0.44 -15.19
N ASP A 174 6.24 -0.05 -14.42
CA ASP A 174 5.62 0.69 -13.31
C ASP A 174 5.76 -0.02 -11.96
N ASN A 175 6.68 -0.98 -11.85
CA ASN A 175 6.88 -1.74 -10.62
C ASN A 175 8.18 -1.29 -9.93
N PRO A 176 8.12 -0.43 -8.89
CA PRO A 176 9.32 0.12 -8.26
C PRO A 176 10.18 -0.99 -7.65
N LYS A 177 11.50 -0.80 -7.64
CA LYS A 177 12.45 -1.74 -7.00
C LYS A 177 12.23 -1.77 -5.48
N ARG A 178 11.99 -0.62 -4.88
CA ARG A 178 11.74 -0.48 -3.44
C ARG A 178 10.53 0.41 -3.21
N ARG A 179 9.70 0.05 -2.21
CA ARG A 179 8.56 0.87 -1.79
C ARG A 179 8.38 0.77 -0.28
N CYS A 180 8.86 1.81 0.43
CA CYS A 180 8.79 1.91 1.87
C CYS A 180 8.49 3.38 2.28
N PRO A 181 7.51 3.66 3.16
CA PRO A 181 7.20 5.00 3.61
C PRO A 181 8.20 5.51 4.66
N ASP A 182 8.52 6.80 4.61
CA ASP A 182 8.93 7.50 5.82
C ASP A 182 7.66 7.83 6.64
N LEU A 183 7.62 7.40 7.89
CA LEU A 183 6.48 7.58 8.80
C LEU A 183 6.71 8.70 9.82
N THR A 184 7.77 9.50 9.66
CA THR A 184 8.18 10.53 10.63
C THR A 184 7.06 11.54 10.88
N ILE A 185 6.40 12.03 9.83
CA ILE A 185 5.34 13.03 9.98
C ILE A 185 4.16 12.48 10.75
N ILE A 186 3.62 11.32 10.36
CA ILE A 186 2.43 10.78 11.01
C ILE A 186 2.71 10.31 12.44
N LYS A 187 3.91 9.78 12.72
CA LYS A 187 4.34 9.44 14.09
C LYS A 187 4.32 10.68 15.00
N LYS A 188 4.87 11.81 14.54
CA LYS A 188 4.92 13.06 15.30
C LYS A 188 3.56 13.73 15.43
N SER A 189 2.74 13.74 14.37
CA SER A 189 1.50 14.51 14.32
C SER A 189 0.36 13.85 15.09
N VAL A 190 0.21 12.53 15.00
CA VAL A 190 -0.94 11.79 15.56
C VAL A 190 -0.56 10.55 16.35
N GLY A 191 0.73 10.34 16.63
CA GLY A 191 1.21 9.20 17.41
C GLY A 191 0.95 7.84 16.75
N TYR A 192 0.89 7.80 15.41
CA TYR A 192 0.68 6.55 14.69
C TYR A 192 1.93 5.66 14.74
N VAL A 193 1.73 4.41 15.12
CA VAL A 193 2.75 3.35 15.04
C VAL A 193 2.06 2.08 14.57
N PRO A 194 2.55 1.39 13.52
CA PRO A 194 2.04 0.09 13.15
C PRO A 194 2.31 -0.93 14.29
N GLU A 195 1.33 -1.78 14.61
CA GLU A 195 1.42 -2.71 15.74
C GLU A 195 1.39 -4.17 15.29
N VAL A 196 0.81 -4.43 14.11
CA VAL A 196 0.72 -5.78 13.57
C VAL A 196 1.92 -6.05 12.67
N THR A 197 2.77 -7.00 13.08
CA THR A 197 3.91 -7.43 12.23
C THR A 197 3.41 -8.06 10.93
N PHE A 198 4.24 -8.03 9.89
CA PHE A 198 3.88 -8.64 8.61
C PHE A 198 3.50 -10.12 8.77
N SER A 199 4.28 -10.88 9.55
CA SER A 199 4.01 -12.31 9.81
C SER A 199 2.65 -12.55 10.48
N GLN A 200 2.32 -11.76 11.51
CA GLN A 200 1.02 -11.85 12.19
C GLN A 200 -0.14 -11.55 11.24
N GLY A 201 -0.01 -10.48 10.44
CA GLY A 201 -1.02 -10.10 9.46
C GLY A 201 -1.19 -11.15 8.37
N LEU A 202 -0.09 -11.70 7.86
CA LEU A 202 -0.09 -12.75 6.84
C LEU A 202 -0.78 -14.03 7.33
N LYS A 203 -0.51 -14.45 8.57
CA LYS A 203 -1.18 -15.59 9.22
C LYS A 203 -2.70 -15.38 9.30
N ARG A 204 -3.15 -14.20 9.73
CA ARG A 204 -4.59 -13.87 9.80
C ARG A 204 -5.26 -13.91 8.42
N VAL A 205 -4.56 -13.46 7.38
CA VAL A 205 -5.05 -13.52 5.98
C VAL A 205 -5.16 -14.98 5.52
N TYR A 206 -4.14 -15.78 5.77
CA TYR A 206 -4.14 -17.22 5.46
C TYR A 206 -5.29 -17.96 6.14
N ASP A 207 -5.44 -17.78 7.45
CA ASP A 207 -6.52 -18.44 8.22
C ASP A 207 -7.91 -18.05 7.70
N TRP A 208 -8.07 -16.77 7.31
CA TRP A 208 -9.34 -16.33 6.74
C TRP A 208 -9.62 -17.00 5.39
N TYR A 209 -8.63 -17.08 4.49
CA TYR A 209 -8.83 -17.76 3.19
C TYR A 209 -9.13 -19.24 3.37
N ILE A 210 -8.39 -19.97 4.20
CA ILE A 210 -8.65 -21.40 4.46
C ILE A 210 -10.07 -21.60 5.03
N GLY A 211 -10.53 -20.75 5.90
CA GLY A 211 -11.89 -20.82 6.46
C GLY A 211 -13.02 -20.48 5.48
N ASN A 212 -12.72 -19.76 4.38
CA ASN A 212 -13.73 -19.23 3.46
C ASN A 212 -13.60 -19.73 2.00
N LEU A 213 -12.54 -20.47 1.66
CA LEU A 213 -12.36 -21.14 0.35
C LEU A 213 -13.09 -22.49 0.28
N LYS A 214 -14.33 -22.56 0.77
CA LYS A 214 -15.18 -23.77 0.66
C LYS A 214 -15.98 -23.73 -0.62
#